data_ba6b59093fe870fbf9a11e67baeabcd1
#
_entry.id   ba6b59093fe870fbf9a11e67baeabcd1
#
_cell.length_a   1.000
_cell.length_b   1.000
_cell.length_c   1.000
_cell.angle_alpha   90.00
_cell.angle_beta   90.00
_cell.angle_gamma   90.00
#
_symmetry.space_group_name_H-M   'P 1'
#
loop_
_entity.id
_entity.type
_entity.pdbx_description
1 polymer ?
#
loop_
_entity_poly.entity_id
_entity_poly.type
_entity_poly.pdbx_seq_one_letter_code
_entity_poly.pdbx_strand_id
1 'polypeptide(L)'
;FKLDDVLKQKAKTLSGGYQRKLSIAISLINSPKILFLDEPTLGLDVISRHDLWNVIESLKGNTTIILTTHYMEEAEKLSDRIGIMNKGKLIELGTAKELIKKKKTKTFEDAFIKTIEEDN
;
A
#
# COMPACT_ATOMS: atom_id res chain seq x y z
N PHE A 1 -13.55 7.82 7.08
CA PHE A 1 -13.67 6.80 6.02
C PHE A 1 -14.78 7.12 4.99
N LYS A 2 -15.54 8.20 5.18
CA LYS A 2 -16.64 8.57 4.27
C LYS A 2 -17.64 7.42 4.07
N LEU A 3 -17.99 6.74 5.14
CA LEU A 3 -18.90 5.59 5.08
C LEU A 3 -20.37 5.95 5.26
N ASP A 4 -20.69 7.21 5.61
CA ASP A 4 -22.07 7.62 5.86
C ASP A 4 -22.97 7.37 4.65
N ASP A 5 -22.46 7.63 3.45
CA ASP A 5 -23.22 7.44 2.21
C ASP A 5 -23.47 5.98 1.90
N VAL A 6 -22.54 5.10 2.29
CA VAL A 6 -22.63 3.68 1.95
C VAL A 6 -23.40 2.85 2.97
N LEU A 7 -23.57 3.35 4.19
CA LEU A 7 -24.35 2.65 5.21
C LEU A 7 -25.81 2.42 4.77
N LYS A 8 -26.29 3.23 3.84
CA LYS A 8 -27.66 3.12 3.31
C LYS A 8 -27.77 2.19 2.11
N GLN A 9 -26.65 1.68 1.62
CA GLN A 9 -26.60 0.81 0.46
C GLN A 9 -26.41 -0.64 0.86
N LYS A 10 -26.93 -1.55 0.03
CA LYS A 10 -26.65 -2.96 0.22
C LYS A 10 -25.19 -3.23 -0.16
N ALA A 11 -24.51 -4.07 0.60
CA ALA A 11 -23.11 -4.39 0.36
C ALA A 11 -22.82 -4.79 -1.09
N LYS A 12 -23.72 -5.52 -1.73
CA LYS A 12 -23.54 -5.96 -3.12
C LYS A 12 -23.53 -4.84 -4.15
N THR A 13 -24.01 -3.63 -3.78
CA THR A 13 -24.03 -2.48 -4.67
C THR A 13 -22.88 -1.52 -4.45
N LEU A 14 -22.00 -1.81 -3.45
CA LEU A 14 -20.84 -0.96 -3.16
C LEU A 14 -19.76 -1.15 -4.22
N SER A 15 -19.06 -0.05 -4.55
CA SER A 15 -17.90 -0.12 -5.41
C SER A 15 -16.76 -0.88 -4.72
N GLY A 16 -15.79 -1.37 -5.50
CA GLY A 16 -14.62 -2.05 -4.95
C GLY A 16 -13.85 -1.19 -3.95
N GLY A 17 -13.77 0.13 -4.21
CA GLY A 17 -13.12 1.07 -3.31
C GLY A 17 -13.82 1.18 -1.97
N TYR A 18 -15.13 1.28 -1.98
CA TYR A 18 -15.91 1.34 -0.74
C TYR A 18 -15.87 0.03 0.02
N GLN A 19 -15.92 -1.11 -0.68
CA GLN A 19 -15.77 -2.41 -0.04
C GLN A 19 -14.43 -2.53 0.69
N ARG A 20 -13.36 -2.03 0.08
CA ARG A 20 -12.02 -2.02 0.68
C ARG A 20 -11.94 -1.11 1.90
N LYS A 21 -12.54 0.10 1.82
CA LYS A 21 -12.63 1.01 2.96
C LYS A 21 -13.38 0.38 4.12
N LEU A 22 -14.50 -0.28 3.83
CA LEU A 22 -15.30 -0.95 4.84
C LEU A 22 -14.51 -2.07 5.50
N SER A 23 -13.79 -2.86 4.72
CA SER A 23 -12.96 -3.94 5.22
C SER A 23 -11.87 -3.42 6.18
N ILE A 24 -11.22 -2.32 5.82
CA ILE A 24 -10.21 -1.68 6.68
C ILE A 24 -10.87 -1.16 7.95
N ALA A 25 -12.03 -0.50 7.84
CA ALA A 25 -12.75 0.03 9.00
C ALA A 25 -13.11 -1.09 10.00
N ILE A 26 -13.58 -2.22 9.48
CA ILE A 26 -13.89 -3.39 10.32
C ILE A 26 -12.62 -3.89 11.04
N SER A 27 -11.51 -3.93 10.32
CA SER A 27 -10.23 -4.35 10.90
C SER A 27 -9.76 -3.45 12.04
N LEU A 28 -10.22 -2.20 12.07
CA LEU A 28 -9.81 -1.21 13.07
C LEU A 28 -10.69 -1.21 14.33
N ILE A 29 -11.77 -1.98 14.36
CA ILE A 29 -12.72 -1.98 15.49
C ILE A 29 -12.02 -2.25 16.83
N ASN A 30 -11.05 -3.15 16.85
CA ASN A 30 -10.31 -3.50 18.06
C ASN A 30 -9.05 -2.66 18.27
N SER A 31 -8.91 -1.55 17.56
CA SER A 31 -7.76 -0.65 17.66
C SER A 31 -6.41 -1.40 17.58
N PRO A 32 -6.16 -2.15 16.50
CA PRO A 32 -4.94 -2.93 16.37
C PRO A 32 -3.71 -2.03 16.31
N LYS A 33 -2.60 -2.52 16.83
CA LYS A 33 -1.31 -1.82 16.72
C LYS A 33 -0.65 -2.09 15.37
N ILE A 34 -0.96 -3.21 14.75
CA ILE A 34 -0.42 -3.63 13.46
C ILE A 34 -1.57 -4.00 12.53
N LEU A 35 -1.55 -3.46 11.32
CA LEU A 35 -2.52 -3.75 10.29
C LEU A 35 -1.79 -4.28 9.06
N PHE A 36 -2.19 -5.44 8.57
CA PHE A 36 -1.65 -6.03 7.35
C PHE A 36 -2.60 -5.76 6.19
N LEU A 37 -2.09 -5.16 5.14
CA LEU A 37 -2.85 -4.88 3.91
C LEU A 37 -2.16 -5.56 2.73
N ASP A 38 -2.81 -6.55 2.17
CA ASP A 38 -2.28 -7.30 1.03
C ASP A 38 -2.87 -6.74 -0.26
N GLU A 39 -2.03 -6.06 -1.04
CA GLU A 39 -2.39 -5.43 -2.30
C GLU A 39 -3.72 -4.66 -2.23
N PRO A 40 -3.81 -3.65 -1.35
CA PRO A 40 -5.10 -3.04 -1.01
C PRO A 40 -5.78 -2.31 -2.16
N THR A 41 -5.06 -1.87 -3.18
CA THR A 41 -5.63 -1.13 -4.30
C THR A 41 -5.71 -1.94 -5.60
N LEU A 42 -5.43 -3.24 -5.52
CA LEU A 42 -5.48 -4.10 -6.70
C LEU A 42 -6.86 -4.05 -7.36
N GLY A 43 -6.89 -3.77 -8.65
CA GLY A 43 -8.12 -3.72 -9.41
C GLY A 43 -8.95 -2.45 -9.29
N LEU A 44 -8.50 -1.47 -8.50
CA LEU A 44 -9.20 -0.19 -8.38
C LEU A 44 -8.78 0.77 -9.49
N ASP A 45 -9.73 1.63 -9.90
CA ASP A 45 -9.41 2.72 -10.82
C ASP A 45 -8.53 3.77 -10.11
N VAL A 46 -8.03 4.75 -10.89
CA VAL A 46 -7.11 5.77 -10.37
C VAL A 46 -7.72 6.58 -9.22
N ILE A 47 -8.97 6.99 -9.36
CA ILE A 47 -9.61 7.83 -8.35
C ILE A 47 -9.83 7.05 -7.07
N SER A 48 -10.37 5.84 -7.16
CA SER A 48 -10.59 4.97 -6.00
C SER A 48 -9.28 4.62 -5.31
N ARG A 49 -8.21 4.41 -6.08
CA ARG A 49 -6.88 4.14 -5.55
C ARG A 49 -6.37 5.31 -4.72
N HIS A 50 -6.41 6.51 -5.26
CA HIS A 50 -5.97 7.71 -4.54
C HIS A 50 -6.80 7.95 -3.28
N ASP A 51 -8.09 7.70 -3.36
CA ASP A 51 -8.98 7.85 -2.22
C ASP A 51 -8.60 6.87 -1.10
N LEU A 52 -8.31 5.63 -1.45
CA LEU A 52 -7.87 4.62 -0.48
C LEU A 52 -6.48 4.94 0.08
N TRP A 53 -5.58 5.47 -0.74
CA TRP A 53 -4.27 5.92 -0.27
C TRP A 53 -4.42 7.00 0.81
N ASN A 54 -5.34 7.93 0.63
CA ASN A 54 -5.60 8.96 1.63
C ASN A 54 -6.08 8.36 2.96
N VAL A 55 -6.92 7.32 2.88
CA VAL A 55 -7.36 6.60 4.07
C VAL A 55 -6.17 5.95 4.78
N ILE A 56 -5.32 5.26 4.05
CA ILE A 56 -4.14 4.59 4.61
C ILE A 56 -3.19 5.61 5.25
N GLU A 57 -2.94 6.72 4.56
CA GLU A 57 -2.11 7.81 5.10
C GLU A 57 -2.64 8.32 6.43
N SER A 58 -3.97 8.42 6.56
CA SER A 58 -4.58 8.92 7.80
C SER A 58 -4.39 8.00 9.00
N LEU A 59 -4.07 6.73 8.76
CA LEU A 59 -3.87 5.74 9.82
C LEU A 59 -2.44 5.74 10.38
N LYS A 60 -1.51 6.36 9.68
CA LYS A 60 -0.13 6.41 10.11
C LYS A 60 0.01 7.18 11.43
N GLY A 61 0.94 6.75 12.25
CA GLY A 61 1.16 7.35 13.57
C GLY A 61 0.39 6.67 14.70
N ASN A 62 -0.77 6.09 14.38
CA ASN A 62 -1.58 5.36 15.36
C ASN A 62 -1.46 3.85 15.17
N THR A 63 -1.20 3.41 13.95
CA THR A 63 -1.15 2.00 13.58
C THR A 63 0.07 1.77 12.71
N THR A 64 0.83 0.71 13.01
CA THR A 64 1.88 0.26 12.12
C THR A 64 1.23 -0.53 10.99
N ILE A 65 1.50 -0.13 9.75
CA ILE A 65 0.89 -0.77 8.59
C ILE A 65 1.96 -1.54 7.83
N ILE A 66 1.70 -2.81 7.59
CA ILE A 66 2.53 -3.65 6.72
C ILE A 66 1.72 -3.88 5.46
N LEU A 67 2.21 -3.33 4.36
CA LEU A 67 1.51 -3.30 3.10
C LEU A 67 2.30 -4.11 2.06
N THR A 68 1.62 -5.00 1.35
CA THR A 68 2.23 -5.64 0.18
C THR A 68 1.64 -5.03 -1.07
N THR A 69 2.48 -4.82 -2.07
CA THR A 69 2.05 -4.27 -3.35
C THR A 69 3.08 -4.59 -4.44
N HIS A 70 2.62 -4.67 -5.67
CA HIS A 70 3.51 -4.71 -6.83
C HIS A 70 3.43 -3.42 -7.65
N TYR A 71 2.71 -2.42 -7.14
CA TYR A 71 2.67 -1.09 -7.75
C TYR A 71 3.78 -0.22 -7.14
N MET A 72 4.75 0.15 -7.94
CA MET A 72 5.89 0.94 -7.46
C MET A 72 5.46 2.31 -6.95
N GLU A 73 4.48 2.91 -7.61
CA GLU A 73 3.95 4.19 -7.19
C GLU A 73 3.31 4.11 -5.79
N GLU A 74 2.58 3.04 -5.52
CA GLU A 74 1.97 2.81 -4.21
C GLU A 74 3.04 2.64 -3.12
N ALA A 75 4.03 1.82 -3.39
CA ALA A 75 5.13 1.59 -2.46
C ALA A 75 5.85 2.91 -2.12
N GLU A 76 6.17 3.68 -3.14
CA GLU A 76 6.87 4.95 -2.96
C GLU A 76 6.02 5.98 -2.22
N LYS A 77 4.74 6.06 -2.56
CA LYS A 77 3.81 7.05 -1.99
C LYS A 77 3.50 6.79 -0.52
N LEU A 78 3.25 5.52 -0.16
CA LEU A 78 2.70 5.19 1.16
C LEU A 78 3.75 4.75 2.18
N SER A 79 4.89 4.25 1.74
CA SER A 79 5.79 3.55 2.64
C SER A 79 6.87 4.43 3.23
N ASP A 80 7.10 4.30 4.53
CA ASP A 80 8.24 4.92 5.20
C ASP A 80 9.51 4.11 4.93
N ARG A 81 9.37 2.79 4.86
CA ARG A 81 10.46 1.87 4.51
C ARG A 81 9.91 0.84 3.53
N ILE A 82 10.72 0.45 2.57
CA ILE A 82 10.35 -0.50 1.53
C ILE A 82 11.27 -1.70 1.59
N GLY A 83 10.67 -2.89 1.62
CA GLY A 83 11.38 -4.13 1.45
C GLY A 83 11.12 -4.67 0.05
N ILE A 84 12.16 -5.01 -0.69
CA ILE A 84 12.03 -5.64 -1.99
C ILE A 84 12.22 -7.13 -1.84
N MET A 85 11.21 -7.89 -2.27
CA MET A 85 11.25 -9.34 -2.20
C MET A 85 11.38 -9.93 -3.58
N ASN A 86 12.16 -10.99 -3.68
CA ASN A 86 12.30 -11.75 -4.92
C ASN A 86 12.53 -13.22 -4.56
N LYS A 87 11.80 -14.10 -5.22
CA LYS A 87 11.93 -15.56 -5.01
C LYS A 87 11.82 -15.95 -3.54
N GLY A 88 10.90 -15.32 -2.82
CA GLY A 88 10.65 -15.62 -1.41
C GLY A 88 11.67 -15.05 -0.44
N LYS A 89 12.57 -14.20 -0.89
CA LYS A 89 13.62 -13.61 -0.05
C LYS A 89 13.52 -12.09 -0.04
N LEU A 90 13.83 -11.50 1.11
CA LEU A 90 13.97 -10.05 1.23
C LEU A 90 15.38 -9.69 0.76
N ILE A 91 15.49 -9.00 -0.37
CA ILE A 91 16.77 -8.70 -1.00
C ILE A 91 17.24 -7.26 -0.80
N GLU A 92 16.35 -6.34 -0.50
CA GLU A 92 16.71 -4.97 -0.14
C GLU A 92 15.71 -4.41 0.87
N LEU A 93 16.17 -3.48 1.70
CA LEU A 93 15.32 -2.82 2.68
C LEU A 93 15.84 -1.41 2.90
N GLY A 94 14.96 -0.42 2.81
CA GLY A 94 15.32 0.98 3.04
C GLY A 94 14.23 1.92 2.59
N THR A 95 14.48 3.22 2.69
CA THR A 95 13.56 4.21 2.14
C THR A 95 13.71 4.24 0.62
N ALA A 96 12.71 4.79 -0.08
CA ALA A 96 12.80 4.95 -1.52
C ALA A 96 14.07 5.73 -1.91
N LYS A 97 14.35 6.81 -1.18
CA LYS A 97 15.54 7.64 -1.44
C LYS A 97 16.84 6.87 -1.26
N GLU A 98 16.92 6.06 -0.20
CA GLU A 98 18.10 5.22 0.06
C GLU A 98 18.34 4.21 -1.06
N LEU A 99 17.26 3.57 -1.54
CA LEU A 99 17.38 2.57 -2.59
C LEU A 99 17.74 3.19 -3.94
N ILE A 100 17.17 4.36 -4.25
CA ILE A 100 17.52 5.12 -5.45
C ILE A 100 19.00 5.48 -5.43
N LYS A 101 19.50 5.96 -4.31
CA LYS A 101 20.91 6.33 -4.15
C LYS A 101 21.81 5.12 -4.25
N LYS A 102 21.46 4.04 -3.58
CA LYS A 102 22.25 2.79 -3.57
C LYS A 102 22.39 2.19 -4.96
N LYS A 103 21.32 2.20 -5.73
CA LYS A 103 21.31 1.64 -7.09
C LYS A 103 21.76 2.64 -8.15
N LYS A 104 21.99 3.90 -7.77
CA LYS A 104 22.44 4.96 -8.68
C LYS A 104 21.46 5.18 -9.83
N THR A 105 20.17 5.22 -9.50
CA THR A 105 19.08 5.46 -10.46
C THR A 105 18.42 6.80 -10.17
N LYS A 106 17.53 7.22 -11.08
CA LYS A 106 16.79 8.48 -10.92
C LYS A 106 15.43 8.29 -10.28
N THR A 107 14.83 7.11 -10.46
CA THR A 107 13.49 6.80 -9.95
C THR A 107 13.51 5.55 -9.11
N PHE A 108 12.51 5.41 -8.23
CA PHE A 108 12.36 4.19 -7.45
C PHE A 108 12.04 2.99 -8.35
N GLU A 109 11.24 3.17 -9.39
CA GLU A 109 10.92 2.09 -10.33
C GLU A 109 12.19 1.53 -10.95
N ASP A 110 13.09 2.41 -11.40
CA ASP A 110 14.38 1.98 -11.96
C ASP A 110 15.23 1.27 -10.93
N ALA A 111 15.24 1.75 -9.68
CA ALA A 111 15.96 1.10 -8.59
C ALA A 111 15.42 -0.30 -8.33
N PHE A 112 14.11 -0.46 -8.36
CA PHE A 112 13.45 -1.75 -8.19
C PHE A 112 13.83 -2.71 -9.31
N ILE A 113 13.72 -2.28 -10.55
CA ILE A 113 14.07 -3.09 -11.73
C ILE A 113 15.53 -3.55 -11.62
N LYS A 114 16.42 -2.63 -11.32
CA LYS A 114 17.85 -2.95 -11.18
C LYS A 114 18.10 -3.95 -10.07
N THR A 115 17.42 -3.79 -8.94
CA THR A 115 17.54 -4.72 -7.81
C THR A 115 17.14 -6.13 -8.20
N ILE A 116 16.02 -6.27 -8.91
CA ILE A 116 15.53 -7.58 -9.37
C ILE A 116 16.49 -8.18 -10.40
N GLU A 117 16.98 -7.39 -11.35
CA GLU A 117 17.92 -7.86 -12.37
C GLU A 117 19.23 -8.35 -11.77
N GLU A 118 19.76 -7.64 -10.77
CA GLU A 118 21.01 -8.03 -10.10
C GLU A 118 20.86 -9.31 -9.28
N ASP A 119 19.66 -9.62 -8.81
CA ASP A 119 19.39 -10.80 -8.01
C ASP A 119 19.13 -12.06 -8.85
N ASN A 120 18.82 -11.89 -10.12
CA ASN A 120 18.51 -13.01 -11.02
C ASN A 120 19.77 -13.65 -11.60
#